data_f895ca7af830bd563952426f40482d49
#
_entry.id   f895ca7af830bd563952426f40482d49
#
_cell.length_a   1.000
_cell.length_b   1.000
_cell.length_c   1.000
_cell.angle_alpha   90.00
_cell.angle_beta   90.00
_cell.angle_gamma   90.00
#
_symmetry.space_group_name_H-M   'P 1'
#
loop_
_entity.id
_entity.type
_entity.pdbx_description
1 polymer ?
#
loop_
_entity_poly.entity_id
_entity_poly.type
_entity_poly.pdbx_seq_one_letter_code
_entity_poly.pdbx_strand_id
1 'polypeptide(L)'
;GYAAVVPRIGASVTRYGCAVLRQFELMGSYTPNSAAAIARARDKLRCHQVLAAKGIGLPVTVFGDNPDDTGDLLAMLGPPPHVVKLNEGTQGNGVMLTEKLSASRGAIETLRGLYANFLVQEFIAEAKGADLRCFVVGDRVVAAMRRQAPKGDFRSNLHRGGTAKAVRATRAEMDTAVRAAKILGLGVAGVDLIRSKRGPLVLEVNSSPG
;
A
#
# COMPACT_ATOMS: atom_id res chain seq x y z
N GLY A 1 18.37 26.40 14.29
CA GLY A 1 17.94 25.07 13.82
C GLY A 1 16.54 24.75 14.30
N TYR A 2 15.87 23.81 13.66
CA TYR A 2 14.55 23.31 14.10
C TYR A 2 14.75 22.08 14.99
N ALA A 3 14.11 22.05 16.17
CA ALA A 3 14.16 20.90 17.06
C ALA A 3 13.44 19.67 16.49
N ALA A 4 12.36 19.89 15.73
CA ALA A 4 11.59 18.83 15.10
C ALA A 4 11.03 19.29 13.74
N VAL A 5 10.89 18.31 12.81
CA VAL A 5 10.28 18.50 11.50
C VAL A 5 9.27 17.39 11.24
N VAL A 6 8.01 17.76 10.96
CA VAL A 6 6.95 16.81 10.59
C VAL A 6 6.83 16.77 9.07
N PRO A 7 7.29 15.70 8.41
CA PRO A 7 7.26 15.62 6.95
C PRO A 7 5.84 15.34 6.43
N ARG A 8 5.41 16.15 5.45
CA ARG A 8 4.18 15.93 4.68
C ARG A 8 4.55 15.89 3.19
N ILE A 9 5.27 14.83 2.79
CA ILE A 9 5.84 14.68 1.46
C ILE A 9 4.83 13.99 0.54
N GLY A 10 4.38 14.69 -0.49
CA GLY A 10 3.52 14.13 -1.54
C GLY A 10 4.28 13.13 -2.44
N ALA A 11 3.54 12.31 -3.16
CA ALA A 11 4.13 11.26 -4.02
C ALA A 11 4.99 11.85 -5.14
N SER A 12 4.54 12.91 -5.79
CA SER A 12 5.24 13.56 -6.91
C SER A 12 6.58 14.19 -6.54
N VAL A 13 6.80 14.46 -5.24
CA VAL A 13 8.02 15.12 -4.74
C VAL A 13 8.81 14.24 -3.78
N THR A 14 8.56 12.93 -3.77
CA THR A 14 9.17 12.01 -2.80
C THR A 14 10.69 12.09 -2.80
N ARG A 15 11.35 12.06 -3.96
CA ARG A 15 12.81 12.12 -4.07
C ARG A 15 13.37 13.40 -3.46
N TYR A 16 12.84 14.55 -3.87
CA TYR A 16 13.28 15.87 -3.38
C TYR A 16 12.95 16.06 -1.90
N GLY A 17 11.72 15.75 -1.49
CA GLY A 17 11.29 15.88 -0.10
C GLY A 17 12.10 15.02 0.86
N CYS A 18 12.43 13.77 0.47
CA CYS A 18 13.31 12.91 1.25
C CYS A 18 14.76 13.44 1.31
N ALA A 19 15.26 14.09 0.24
CA ALA A 19 16.59 14.71 0.27
C ALA A 19 16.64 15.88 1.26
N VAL A 20 15.63 16.75 1.24
CA VAL A 20 15.51 17.87 2.19
C VAL A 20 15.36 17.35 3.63
N LEU A 21 14.49 16.35 3.84
CA LEU A 21 14.28 15.79 5.18
C LEU A 21 15.57 15.18 5.75
N ARG A 22 16.33 14.48 4.92
CA ARG A 22 17.63 13.91 5.32
C ARG A 22 18.61 14.99 5.78
N GLN A 23 18.59 16.18 5.15
CA GLN A 23 19.41 17.31 5.60
C GLN A 23 19.01 17.75 7.01
N PHE A 24 17.71 17.83 7.33
CA PHE A 24 17.25 18.12 8.69
C PHE A 24 17.65 17.03 9.69
N GLU A 25 17.58 15.78 9.31
CA GLU A 25 18.02 14.64 10.13
C GLU A 25 19.52 14.76 10.46
N LEU A 26 20.36 15.08 9.45
CA LEU A 26 21.81 15.29 9.63
C LEU A 26 22.13 16.52 10.51
N MET A 27 21.23 17.50 10.55
CA MET A 27 21.33 18.67 11.44
C MET A 27 20.82 18.38 12.86
N GLY A 28 20.42 17.14 13.17
CA GLY A 28 19.95 16.71 14.48
C GLY A 28 18.48 17.01 14.77
N SER A 29 17.68 17.40 13.78
CA SER A 29 16.24 17.60 13.97
C SER A 29 15.53 16.26 14.14
N TYR A 30 14.63 16.16 15.12
CA TYR A 30 13.76 15.00 15.26
C TYR A 30 12.75 14.93 14.12
N THR A 31 12.55 13.74 13.54
CA THR A 31 11.51 13.48 12.53
C THR A 31 10.70 12.25 12.93
N PRO A 32 9.36 12.33 13.02
CA PRO A 32 8.53 11.15 13.36
C PRO A 32 8.58 10.08 12.26
N ASN A 33 8.85 10.48 11.02
CA ASN A 33 9.09 9.59 9.88
C ASN A 33 10.41 9.99 9.23
N SER A 34 11.38 9.09 9.25
CA SER A 34 12.66 9.34 8.60
C SER A 34 12.54 9.31 7.06
N ALA A 35 13.44 9.99 6.38
CA ALA A 35 13.54 9.96 4.91
C ALA A 35 13.66 8.52 4.37
N ALA A 36 14.39 7.65 5.05
CA ALA A 36 14.55 6.25 4.71
C ALA A 36 13.24 5.46 4.88
N ALA A 37 12.48 5.71 5.96
CA ALA A 37 11.18 5.07 6.21
C ALA A 37 10.13 5.51 5.18
N ILE A 38 10.11 6.81 4.83
CA ILE A 38 9.21 7.35 3.80
C ILE A 38 9.52 6.71 2.45
N ALA A 39 10.78 6.65 2.03
CA ALA A 39 11.18 6.04 0.77
C ALA A 39 10.81 4.55 0.71
N ARG A 40 11.00 3.81 1.83
CA ARG A 40 10.61 2.39 1.95
C ARG A 40 9.11 2.18 1.81
N ALA A 41 8.30 3.04 2.42
CA ALA A 41 6.84 2.94 2.35
C ALA A 41 6.27 3.33 0.98
N ARG A 42 6.96 4.20 0.23
CA ARG A 42 6.56 4.64 -1.12
C ARG A 42 6.75 3.57 -2.19
N ASP A 43 7.75 2.74 -2.05
CA ASP A 43 8.01 1.59 -2.91
C ASP A 43 7.12 0.42 -2.44
N LYS A 44 6.04 0.15 -3.18
CA LYS A 44 5.08 -0.90 -2.81
C LYS A 44 5.72 -2.28 -2.72
N LEU A 45 6.60 -2.60 -3.67
CA LEU A 45 7.26 -3.90 -3.68
C LEU A 45 8.14 -4.06 -2.45
N ARG A 46 9.01 -3.09 -2.17
CA ARG A 46 9.88 -3.09 -0.99
C ARG A 46 9.09 -3.10 0.31
N CYS A 47 8.01 -2.32 0.37
CA CYS A 47 7.10 -2.31 1.51
C CYS A 47 6.55 -3.72 1.76
N HIS A 48 6.00 -4.38 0.74
CA HIS A 48 5.46 -5.74 0.85
C HIS A 48 6.52 -6.76 1.22
N GLN A 49 7.71 -6.72 0.62
CA GLN A 49 8.82 -7.63 0.96
C GLN A 49 9.20 -7.53 2.44
N VAL A 50 9.36 -6.30 2.94
CA VAL A 50 9.73 -6.06 4.35
C VAL A 50 8.63 -6.53 5.30
N LEU A 51 7.36 -6.28 4.98
CA LEU A 51 6.22 -6.71 5.78
C LEU A 51 6.06 -8.25 5.76
N ALA A 52 6.17 -8.88 4.59
CA ALA A 52 6.11 -10.33 4.43
C ALA A 52 7.20 -11.04 5.24
N ALA A 53 8.44 -10.55 5.18
CA ALA A 53 9.56 -11.10 5.94
C ALA A 53 9.36 -11.02 7.48
N LYS A 54 8.43 -10.19 7.95
CA LYS A 54 8.07 -10.04 9.36
C LYS A 54 6.72 -10.69 9.72
N GLY A 55 6.16 -11.49 8.80
CA GLY A 55 4.92 -12.24 9.02
C GLY A 55 3.66 -11.37 9.12
N ILE A 56 3.66 -10.21 8.48
CA ILE A 56 2.44 -9.41 8.32
C ILE A 56 1.60 -10.02 7.21
N GLY A 57 0.31 -10.20 7.46
CA GLY A 57 -0.64 -10.68 6.45
C GLY A 57 -0.75 -9.71 5.28
N LEU A 58 -0.56 -10.23 4.07
CA LEU A 58 -0.65 -9.50 2.81
C LEU A 58 -1.49 -10.29 1.82
N PRO A 59 -2.16 -9.66 0.84
CA PRO A 59 -2.63 -10.39 -0.33
C PRO A 59 -1.46 -11.10 -1.01
N VAL A 60 -1.68 -12.30 -1.56
CA VAL A 60 -0.67 -12.99 -2.37
C VAL A 60 -0.24 -12.05 -3.48
N THR A 61 1.05 -11.80 -3.56
CA THR A 61 1.63 -10.81 -4.45
C THR A 61 2.77 -11.44 -5.22
N VAL A 62 2.78 -11.27 -6.54
CA VAL A 62 3.87 -11.68 -7.41
C VAL A 62 4.46 -10.48 -8.12
N PHE A 63 5.74 -10.59 -8.40
CA PHE A 63 6.52 -9.63 -9.16
C PHE A 63 7.51 -10.41 -10.04
N GLY A 64 7.66 -10.00 -11.28
CA GLY A 64 8.61 -10.60 -12.20
C GLY A 64 8.75 -9.76 -13.45
N ASP A 65 9.97 -9.68 -13.97
CA ASP A 65 10.34 -8.87 -15.12
C ASP A 65 10.52 -9.70 -16.40
N ASN A 66 10.84 -10.99 -16.26
CA ASN A 66 11.03 -11.87 -17.40
C ASN A 66 9.69 -12.17 -18.10
N PRO A 67 9.55 -11.88 -19.43
CA PRO A 67 8.34 -12.18 -20.20
C PRO A 67 7.95 -13.66 -20.20
N ASP A 68 8.91 -14.56 -20.19
CA ASP A 68 8.68 -16.00 -20.24
C ASP A 68 8.01 -16.55 -18.97
N ASP A 69 8.16 -15.87 -17.85
CA ASP A 69 7.63 -16.28 -16.55
C ASP A 69 6.16 -15.87 -16.32
N THR A 70 5.51 -15.18 -17.27
CA THR A 70 4.14 -14.63 -17.07
C THR A 70 3.13 -15.72 -16.69
N GLY A 71 3.25 -16.90 -17.28
CA GLY A 71 2.39 -18.05 -16.98
C GLY A 71 2.55 -18.53 -15.55
N ASP A 72 3.78 -18.70 -15.11
CA ASP A 72 4.13 -19.18 -13.77
C ASP A 72 3.77 -18.17 -12.68
N LEU A 73 4.02 -16.87 -12.92
CA LEU A 73 3.62 -15.81 -12.01
C LEU A 73 2.09 -15.80 -11.79
N LEU A 74 1.30 -15.93 -12.85
CA LEU A 74 -0.15 -15.98 -12.72
C LEU A 74 -0.63 -17.27 -12.07
N ALA A 75 0.04 -18.41 -12.29
CA ALA A 75 -0.28 -19.66 -11.62
C ALA A 75 -0.07 -19.59 -10.10
N MET A 76 0.95 -18.85 -9.63
CA MET A 76 1.19 -18.60 -8.20
C MET A 76 0.06 -17.82 -7.52
N LEU A 77 -0.65 -16.96 -8.26
CA LEU A 77 -1.77 -16.19 -7.74
C LEU A 77 -3.06 -17.00 -7.62
N GLY A 78 -3.17 -18.08 -8.39
CA GLY A 78 -4.40 -18.83 -8.56
C GLY A 78 -5.33 -18.23 -9.61
N PRO A 79 -6.64 -18.58 -9.60
CA PRO A 79 -7.58 -18.09 -10.61
C PRO A 79 -7.87 -16.59 -10.47
N PRO A 80 -8.18 -15.90 -11.59
CA PRO A 80 -8.63 -14.50 -11.55
C PRO A 80 -9.95 -14.37 -10.76
N PRO A 81 -10.31 -13.16 -10.29
CA PRO A 81 -9.74 -11.85 -10.68
C PRO A 81 -8.38 -11.54 -10.05
N HIS A 82 -7.55 -10.78 -10.78
CA HIS A 82 -6.28 -10.27 -10.25
C HIS A 82 -6.26 -8.75 -10.22
N VAL A 83 -5.46 -8.18 -9.33
CA VAL A 83 -5.24 -6.74 -9.24
C VAL A 83 -3.82 -6.43 -9.69
N VAL A 84 -3.68 -5.74 -10.82
CA VAL A 84 -2.39 -5.26 -11.33
C VAL A 84 -2.18 -3.85 -10.84
N LYS A 85 -1.01 -3.55 -10.26
CA LYS A 85 -0.70 -2.25 -9.66
C LYS A 85 0.66 -1.75 -10.14
N LEU A 86 0.74 -0.49 -10.54
CA LEU A 86 2.03 0.18 -10.71
C LEU A 86 2.73 0.33 -9.36
N ASN A 87 4.04 0.11 -9.34
CA ASN A 87 4.83 0.21 -8.09
C ASN A 87 4.75 1.62 -7.49
N GLU A 88 4.78 2.65 -8.30
CA GLU A 88 4.80 4.06 -7.86
C GLU A 88 3.45 4.78 -8.04
N GLY A 89 2.37 4.08 -8.33
CA GLY A 89 1.02 4.66 -8.45
C GLY A 89 0.46 5.13 -7.10
N THR A 90 -0.35 6.19 -7.11
CA THR A 90 -1.03 6.72 -5.92
C THR A 90 -2.51 6.99 -6.18
N GLN A 91 -3.33 7.08 -5.10
CA GLN A 91 -4.76 7.42 -5.16
C GLN A 91 -5.60 6.48 -6.05
N GLY A 92 -5.17 5.21 -6.20
CA GLY A 92 -5.82 4.24 -7.08
C GLY A 92 -5.50 4.43 -8.57
N ASN A 93 -4.60 5.36 -8.92
CA ASN A 93 -4.07 5.47 -10.28
C ASN A 93 -3.06 4.33 -10.53
N GLY A 94 -3.11 3.75 -11.74
CA GLY A 94 -2.27 2.59 -12.06
C GLY A 94 -2.68 1.31 -11.32
N VAL A 95 -3.96 1.18 -10.93
CA VAL A 95 -4.53 -0.04 -10.34
C VAL A 95 -5.65 -0.54 -11.25
N MET A 96 -5.50 -1.77 -11.74
CA MET A 96 -6.42 -2.43 -12.68
C MET A 96 -6.93 -3.74 -12.07
N LEU A 97 -8.22 -4.03 -12.25
CA LEU A 97 -8.80 -5.35 -12.00
C LEU A 97 -8.88 -6.10 -13.32
N THR A 98 -8.38 -7.32 -13.34
CA THR A 98 -8.43 -8.20 -14.52
C THR A 98 -9.25 -9.44 -14.16
N GLU A 99 -10.42 -9.57 -14.77
CA GLU A 99 -11.40 -10.62 -14.44
C GLU A 99 -11.12 -11.94 -15.16
N LYS A 100 -10.25 -11.93 -16.18
CA LYS A 100 -9.89 -13.10 -16.98
C LYS A 100 -8.37 -13.25 -17.05
N LEU A 101 -7.89 -14.48 -17.14
CA LEU A 101 -6.47 -14.77 -17.23
C LEU A 101 -5.81 -14.10 -18.47
N SER A 102 -6.53 -14.07 -19.60
CA SER A 102 -6.05 -13.36 -20.81
C SER A 102 -5.89 -11.86 -20.59
N ALA A 103 -6.81 -11.24 -19.83
CA ALA A 103 -6.71 -9.83 -19.50
C ALA A 103 -5.52 -9.55 -18.54
N SER A 104 -5.27 -10.46 -17.58
CA SER A 104 -4.09 -10.36 -16.69
C SER A 104 -2.80 -10.45 -17.50
N ARG A 105 -2.71 -11.41 -18.41
CA ARG A 105 -1.55 -11.59 -19.29
C ARG A 105 -1.33 -10.34 -20.15
N GLY A 106 -2.34 -9.85 -20.86
CA GLY A 106 -2.23 -8.67 -21.70
C GLY A 106 -1.85 -7.41 -20.93
N ALA A 107 -2.37 -7.23 -19.70
CA ALA A 107 -1.96 -6.11 -18.84
C ALA A 107 -0.48 -6.19 -18.45
N ILE A 108 0.01 -7.37 -18.07
CA ILE A 108 1.43 -7.61 -17.75
C ILE A 108 2.33 -7.33 -18.96
N GLU A 109 2.00 -7.89 -20.12
CA GLU A 109 2.75 -7.70 -21.36
C GLU A 109 2.81 -6.21 -21.77
N THR A 110 1.68 -5.51 -21.66
CA THR A 110 1.62 -4.07 -21.92
C THR A 110 2.53 -3.27 -20.98
N LEU A 111 2.47 -3.53 -19.68
CA LEU A 111 3.28 -2.81 -18.71
C LEU A 111 4.78 -3.08 -18.88
N ARG A 112 5.15 -4.32 -19.20
CA ARG A 112 6.55 -4.66 -19.54
C ARG A 112 7.02 -3.93 -20.81
N GLY A 113 6.20 -3.91 -21.85
CA GLY A 113 6.52 -3.16 -23.08
C GLY A 113 6.72 -1.66 -22.85
N LEU A 114 6.14 -1.12 -21.78
CA LEU A 114 6.31 0.26 -21.34
C LEU A 114 7.45 0.43 -20.33
N TYR A 115 8.19 -0.63 -19.99
CA TYR A 115 9.23 -0.64 -18.95
C TYR A 115 8.72 -0.15 -17.58
N ALA A 116 7.44 -0.38 -17.29
CA ALA A 116 6.82 0.04 -16.05
C ALA A 116 7.03 -1.01 -14.96
N ASN A 117 7.45 -0.57 -13.78
CA ASN A 117 7.49 -1.43 -12.60
C ASN A 117 6.07 -1.66 -12.06
N PHE A 118 5.66 -2.92 -11.93
CA PHE A 118 4.32 -3.30 -11.46
C PHE A 118 4.40 -4.53 -10.55
N LEU A 119 3.31 -4.77 -9.85
CA LEU A 119 3.05 -6.00 -9.11
C LEU A 119 1.65 -6.51 -9.41
N VAL A 120 1.45 -7.82 -9.25
CA VAL A 120 0.15 -8.46 -9.44
C VAL A 120 -0.25 -9.13 -8.14
N GLN A 121 -1.50 -8.91 -7.72
CA GLN A 121 -2.03 -9.43 -6.47
C GLN A 121 -3.31 -10.22 -6.69
N GLU A 122 -3.59 -11.17 -5.80
CA GLU A 122 -4.91 -11.76 -5.69
C GLU A 122 -5.97 -10.70 -5.38
N PHE A 123 -7.17 -10.90 -5.87
CA PHE A 123 -8.30 -10.06 -5.53
C PHE A 123 -9.04 -10.62 -4.32
N ILE A 124 -9.24 -9.82 -3.29
CA ILE A 124 -9.96 -10.22 -2.07
C ILE A 124 -11.45 -9.93 -2.24
N ALA A 125 -12.17 -10.87 -2.86
CA ALA A 125 -13.57 -10.71 -3.23
C ALA A 125 -14.51 -10.53 -2.03
N GLU A 126 -14.20 -11.18 -0.91
CA GLU A 126 -14.99 -11.10 0.32
C GLU A 126 -15.00 -9.70 0.96
N ALA A 127 -14.07 -8.84 0.62
CA ALA A 127 -14.05 -7.45 1.07
C ALA A 127 -15.13 -6.58 0.40
N LYS A 128 -15.69 -7.03 -0.73
CA LYS A 128 -16.79 -6.36 -1.46
C LYS A 128 -16.50 -4.88 -1.76
N GLY A 129 -15.27 -4.57 -2.19
CA GLY A 129 -14.84 -3.21 -2.50
C GLY A 129 -14.70 -2.29 -1.28
N ALA A 130 -14.56 -2.85 -0.09
CA ALA A 130 -14.32 -2.09 1.13
C ALA A 130 -12.91 -2.31 1.65
N ASP A 131 -12.33 -1.25 2.21
CA ASP A 131 -11.11 -1.34 2.99
C ASP A 131 -11.25 -0.55 4.31
N LEU A 132 -10.24 -0.70 5.17
CA LEU A 132 -10.13 -0.02 6.44
C LEU A 132 -8.84 0.78 6.46
N ARG A 133 -8.93 2.10 6.62
CA ARG A 133 -7.76 2.93 6.89
C ARG A 133 -7.61 3.16 8.38
N CYS A 134 -6.49 2.71 8.96
CA CYS A 134 -6.09 2.96 10.31
C CYS A 134 -5.04 4.09 10.34
N PHE A 135 -5.31 5.13 11.13
CA PHE A 135 -4.34 6.20 11.37
C PHE A 135 -3.52 5.84 12.62
N VAL A 136 -2.23 5.58 12.40
CA VAL A 136 -1.29 5.15 13.45
C VAL A 136 -0.43 6.33 13.88
N VAL A 137 -0.32 6.55 15.19
CA VAL A 137 0.63 7.49 15.79
C VAL A 137 1.37 6.75 16.92
N GLY A 138 2.67 6.61 16.74
CA GLY A 138 3.51 5.85 17.67
C GLY A 138 3.11 4.38 17.75
N ASP A 139 2.55 3.98 18.86
CA ASP A 139 2.20 2.59 19.19
C ASP A 139 0.69 2.31 19.20
N ARG A 140 -0.13 3.23 18.69
CA ARG A 140 -1.58 3.10 18.73
C ARG A 140 -2.28 3.59 17.45
N VAL A 141 -3.42 3.00 17.16
CA VAL A 141 -4.38 3.52 16.18
C VAL A 141 -5.21 4.60 16.84
N VAL A 142 -5.10 5.84 16.38
CA VAL A 142 -5.81 7.01 16.94
C VAL A 142 -7.14 7.27 16.26
N ALA A 143 -7.30 6.81 15.01
CA ALA A 143 -8.54 6.88 14.25
C ALA A 143 -8.62 5.74 13.24
N ALA A 144 -9.83 5.32 12.89
CA ALA A 144 -10.06 4.37 11.81
C ALA A 144 -11.32 4.74 11.02
N MET A 145 -11.26 4.53 9.70
CA MET A 145 -12.39 4.69 8.80
C MET A 145 -12.51 3.50 7.86
N ARG A 146 -13.72 3.05 7.64
CA ARG A 146 -14.04 2.14 6.56
C ARG A 146 -14.35 2.96 5.32
N ARG A 147 -13.65 2.64 4.24
CA ARG A 147 -13.92 3.21 2.92
C ARG A 147 -14.68 2.18 2.09
N GLN A 148 -15.58 2.65 1.25
CA GLN A 148 -16.37 1.81 0.36
C GLN A 148 -16.26 2.34 -1.06
N ALA A 149 -15.94 1.47 -2.00
CA ALA A 149 -15.95 1.77 -3.43
C ALA A 149 -17.36 2.16 -3.91
N PRO A 150 -17.47 3.06 -4.89
CA PRO A 150 -18.74 3.33 -5.54
C PRO A 150 -19.22 2.09 -6.31
N LYS A 151 -20.51 2.06 -6.64
CA LYS A 151 -21.10 0.96 -7.43
C LYS A 151 -20.37 0.84 -8.78
N GLY A 152 -19.90 -0.36 -9.10
CA GLY A 152 -19.18 -0.63 -10.35
C GLY A 152 -17.67 -0.39 -10.30
N ASP A 153 -17.11 0.06 -9.17
CA ASP A 153 -15.65 0.10 -8.93
C ASP A 153 -15.29 -0.82 -7.76
N PHE A 154 -14.07 -1.30 -7.74
CA PHE A 154 -13.50 -2.08 -6.63
C PHE A 154 -12.57 -1.24 -5.74
N ARG A 155 -12.20 -0.05 -6.19
CA ARG A 155 -11.29 0.87 -5.49
C ARG A 155 -12.06 1.77 -4.56
N SER A 156 -11.77 1.71 -3.27
CA SER A 156 -12.43 2.45 -2.19
C SER A 156 -11.92 3.88 -2.01
N ASN A 157 -11.02 4.36 -2.87
CA ASN A 157 -10.41 5.68 -2.78
C ASN A 157 -11.45 6.81 -2.86
N LEU A 158 -11.43 7.75 -1.90
CA LEU A 158 -12.38 8.85 -1.82
C LEU A 158 -12.36 9.76 -3.05
N HIS A 159 -11.17 10.02 -3.60
CA HIS A 159 -11.00 10.83 -4.83
C HIS A 159 -11.66 10.21 -6.08
N ARG A 160 -12.08 8.94 -5.98
CA ARG A 160 -12.79 8.21 -7.06
C ARG A 160 -14.28 8.06 -6.77
N GLY A 161 -14.82 8.86 -5.87
CA GLY A 161 -16.23 8.80 -5.49
C GLY A 161 -16.56 7.74 -4.42
N GLY A 162 -15.55 7.16 -3.81
CA GLY A 162 -15.73 6.30 -2.64
C GLY A 162 -16.31 7.07 -1.46
N THR A 163 -16.93 6.35 -0.54
CA THR A 163 -17.45 6.91 0.71
C THR A 163 -16.59 6.46 1.89
N ALA A 164 -16.55 7.28 2.95
CA ALA A 164 -15.88 6.93 4.19
C ALA A 164 -16.82 7.07 5.39
N LYS A 165 -16.69 6.14 6.33
CA LYS A 165 -17.40 6.19 7.61
C LYS A 165 -16.42 5.87 8.73
N ALA A 166 -16.41 6.69 9.78
CA ALA A 166 -15.65 6.39 10.99
C ALA A 166 -16.14 5.07 11.61
N VAL A 167 -15.20 4.20 11.98
CA VAL A 167 -15.49 2.89 12.57
C VAL A 167 -14.51 2.58 13.70
N ARG A 168 -14.91 1.66 14.56
CA ARG A 168 -13.98 1.06 15.53
C ARG A 168 -13.28 -0.12 14.87
N ALA A 169 -11.96 -0.08 14.77
CA ALA A 169 -11.15 -1.21 14.33
C ALA A 169 -11.15 -2.31 15.40
N THR A 170 -11.09 -3.56 14.98
CA THR A 170 -10.91 -4.70 15.89
C THR A 170 -9.49 -4.70 16.46
N ARG A 171 -9.28 -5.46 17.55
CA ARG A 171 -7.95 -5.62 18.16
C ARG A 171 -6.92 -6.12 17.15
N ALA A 172 -7.27 -7.15 16.37
CA ALA A 172 -6.38 -7.71 15.35
C ALA A 172 -6.02 -6.71 14.25
N GLU A 173 -6.98 -5.87 13.82
CA GLU A 173 -6.74 -4.81 12.83
C GLU A 173 -5.82 -3.72 13.38
N MET A 174 -6.03 -3.29 14.63
CA MET A 174 -5.17 -2.31 15.29
C MET A 174 -3.74 -2.83 15.49
N ASP A 175 -3.60 -4.07 15.97
CA ASP A 175 -2.30 -4.69 16.20
C ASP A 175 -1.54 -4.88 14.87
N THR A 176 -2.23 -5.28 13.79
CA THR A 176 -1.64 -5.39 12.45
C THR A 176 -1.17 -4.03 11.92
N ALA A 177 -2.01 -2.98 12.05
CA ALA A 177 -1.67 -1.64 11.59
C ALA A 177 -0.45 -1.07 12.32
N VAL A 178 -0.41 -1.18 13.66
CA VAL A 178 0.70 -0.69 14.47
C VAL A 178 1.99 -1.46 14.16
N ARG A 179 1.92 -2.79 14.05
CA ARG A 179 3.09 -3.61 13.68
C ARG A 179 3.62 -3.24 12.30
N ALA A 180 2.74 -3.05 11.31
CA ALA A 180 3.15 -2.66 9.96
C ALA A 180 3.87 -1.30 9.94
N ALA A 181 3.32 -0.28 10.64
CA ALA A 181 3.95 1.03 10.77
C ALA A 181 5.34 0.94 11.42
N LYS A 182 5.46 0.21 12.54
CA LYS A 182 6.74 0.01 13.26
C LYS A 182 7.80 -0.71 12.42
N ILE A 183 7.42 -1.76 11.71
CA ILE A 183 8.33 -2.53 10.85
C ILE A 183 8.91 -1.64 9.75
N LEU A 184 8.13 -0.71 9.21
CA LEU A 184 8.57 0.25 8.21
C LEU A 184 9.32 1.45 8.81
N GLY A 185 9.38 1.58 10.15
CA GLY A 185 10.03 2.69 10.84
C GLY A 185 9.23 4.00 10.78
N LEU A 186 7.90 3.91 10.69
CA LEU A 186 7.02 5.08 10.62
C LEU A 186 6.40 5.36 12.00
N GLY A 187 6.64 6.55 12.54
CA GLY A 187 5.98 7.05 13.76
C GLY A 187 4.58 7.59 13.49
N VAL A 188 4.29 8.01 12.24
CA VAL A 188 2.96 8.41 11.78
C VAL A 188 2.66 7.73 10.46
N ALA A 189 1.55 6.99 10.37
CA ALA A 189 1.20 6.25 9.17
C ALA A 189 -0.32 6.11 8.98
N GLY A 190 -0.75 6.07 7.73
CA GLY A 190 -2.06 5.57 7.33
C GLY A 190 -1.92 4.16 6.80
N VAL A 191 -2.40 3.17 7.53
CA VAL A 191 -2.32 1.76 7.13
C VAL A 191 -3.65 1.33 6.54
N ASP A 192 -3.63 0.93 5.28
CA ASP A 192 -4.80 0.44 4.56
C ASP A 192 -4.86 -1.08 4.69
N LEU A 193 -5.92 -1.56 5.31
CA LEU A 193 -6.18 -2.98 5.55
C LEU A 193 -7.38 -3.45 4.76
N ILE A 194 -7.33 -4.69 4.29
CA ILE A 194 -8.50 -5.37 3.73
C ILE A 194 -8.88 -6.56 4.60
N ARG A 195 -10.18 -6.72 4.85
CA ARG A 195 -10.72 -7.86 5.60
C ARG A 195 -10.80 -9.07 4.72
N SER A 196 -10.21 -10.16 5.16
CA SER A 196 -10.26 -11.45 4.47
C SER A 196 -10.62 -12.59 5.42
N LYS A 197 -10.92 -13.76 4.86
CA LYS A 197 -11.09 -15.00 5.64
C LYS A 197 -9.83 -15.42 6.39
N ARG A 198 -8.66 -14.91 5.98
CA ARG A 198 -7.35 -15.14 6.61
C ARG A 198 -7.01 -14.09 7.69
N GLY A 199 -7.95 -13.19 8.02
CA GLY A 199 -7.72 -12.04 8.90
C GLY A 199 -7.44 -10.75 8.15
N PRO A 200 -6.97 -9.69 8.85
CA PRO A 200 -6.63 -8.41 8.22
C PRO A 200 -5.37 -8.54 7.39
N LEU A 201 -5.42 -8.10 6.12
CA LEU A 201 -4.29 -8.05 5.22
C LEU A 201 -3.93 -6.60 4.93
N VAL A 202 -2.64 -6.26 4.93
CA VAL A 202 -2.16 -4.92 4.61
C VAL A 202 -2.13 -4.74 3.09
N LEU A 203 -2.81 -3.70 2.59
CA LEU A 203 -2.78 -3.30 1.18
C LEU A 203 -1.67 -2.29 0.89
N GLU A 204 -1.53 -1.31 1.79
CA GLU A 204 -0.61 -0.17 1.62
C GLU A 204 -0.32 0.49 2.96
N VAL A 205 0.86 1.07 3.10
CA VAL A 205 1.23 1.90 4.25
C VAL A 205 1.66 3.29 3.75
N ASN A 206 0.89 4.29 4.13
CA ASN A 206 1.08 5.67 3.70
C ASN A 206 1.84 6.47 4.76
N SER A 207 3.00 7.01 4.40
CA SER A 207 3.87 7.81 5.29
C SER A 207 3.40 9.26 5.46
N SER A 208 2.47 9.73 4.64
CA SER A 208 1.86 11.07 4.72
C SER A 208 0.35 10.94 4.54
N PRO A 209 -0.34 10.33 5.51
CA PRO A 209 -1.78 10.11 5.42
C PRO A 209 -2.56 11.44 5.39
N GLY A 210 -3.63 11.49 4.57
CA GLY A 210 -4.61 12.56 4.50
C GLY A 210 -5.91 12.12 5.09
#